data_32d085d5bbf34973aa7abd4253774e94
#
_entry.id   32d085d5bbf34973aa7abd4253774e94
#
_cell.length_a   1.000
_cell.length_b   1.000
_cell.length_c   1.000
_cell.angle_alpha   90.00
_cell.angle_beta   90.00
_cell.angle_gamma   90.00
#
_symmetry.space_group_name_H-M   'P 1'
#
loop_
_entity.id
_entity.type
_entity.pdbx_description
1 polymer ?
#
loop_
_entity_poly.entity_id
_entity_poly.type
_entity_poly.pdbx_seq_one_letter_code
_entity_poly.pdbx_strand_id
1 'polypeptide(L)'
;MHRELDGWHSPALNKHMEIATYGHYGFALLMIPTAASDYLEYERCRLIDSIGKSINEGKVKVFSVNSINTESWMNPHMNGRDKGIRHQQFNEYIYNEVIPYIKSKVGPDTPIIAAGASFGALHSAKLYFRRPDLLNGVIAMSG
;
A
#
# COMPACT_ATOMS: atom_id res chain seq x y z
N MET A 1 -0.13 20.50 0.51
CA MET A 1 0.08 19.15 -0.12
C MET A 1 -1.20 18.70 -0.78
N HIS A 2 -1.12 18.26 -2.01
CA HIS A 2 -2.28 17.73 -2.73
C HIS A 2 -2.67 16.38 -2.11
N ARG A 3 -3.96 16.22 -1.78
CA ARG A 3 -4.50 15.01 -1.18
C ARG A 3 -5.71 14.55 -1.98
N GLU A 4 -5.72 13.30 -2.41
CA GLU A 4 -6.78 12.74 -3.21
C GLU A 4 -7.23 11.41 -2.60
N LEU A 5 -8.54 11.20 -2.51
CA LEU A 5 -9.12 9.92 -2.10
C LEU A 5 -9.83 9.31 -3.30
N ASP A 6 -9.57 8.05 -3.54
CA ASP A 6 -10.15 7.29 -4.65
C ASP A 6 -10.49 5.88 -4.18
N GLY A 7 -11.06 5.09 -5.04
CA GLY A 7 -11.39 3.71 -4.74
C GLY A 7 -12.08 3.05 -5.93
N TRP A 8 -12.06 1.73 -5.92
CA TRP A 8 -12.74 0.94 -6.95
C TRP A 8 -13.15 -0.41 -6.37
N HIS A 9 -14.06 -1.08 -7.04
CA HIS A 9 -14.39 -2.47 -6.71
C HIS A 9 -13.27 -3.37 -7.21
N SER A 10 -12.56 -4.02 -6.28
CA SER A 10 -11.44 -4.90 -6.62
C SER A 10 -11.95 -6.25 -7.11
N PRO A 11 -11.65 -6.67 -8.35
CA PRO A 11 -12.00 -8.02 -8.79
C PRO A 11 -11.22 -9.10 -8.03
N ALA A 12 -9.97 -8.86 -7.65
CA ALA A 12 -9.18 -9.82 -6.89
C ALA A 12 -9.73 -10.08 -5.50
N LEU A 13 -10.24 -9.03 -4.83
CA LEU A 13 -10.77 -9.12 -3.47
C LEU A 13 -12.29 -9.23 -3.40
N ASN A 14 -12.97 -8.95 -4.52
CA ASN A 14 -14.42 -8.89 -4.61
C ASN A 14 -15.03 -7.96 -3.55
N LYS A 15 -14.45 -6.78 -3.40
CA LYS A 15 -14.95 -5.73 -2.51
C LYS A 15 -14.42 -4.37 -2.94
N HIS A 16 -15.08 -3.32 -2.48
CA HIS A 16 -14.61 -1.95 -2.71
C HIS A 16 -13.36 -1.68 -1.86
N MET A 17 -12.30 -1.16 -2.50
CA MET A 17 -11.03 -0.84 -1.84
C MET A 17 -10.67 0.62 -2.09
N GLU A 18 -10.36 1.34 -1.01
CA GLU A 18 -10.01 2.74 -1.06
C GLU A 18 -8.49 2.93 -1.11
N ILE A 19 -8.07 4.07 -1.66
CA ILE A 19 -6.68 4.49 -1.72
C ILE A 19 -6.59 5.99 -1.48
N ALA A 20 -5.59 6.42 -0.71
CA ALA A 20 -5.28 7.83 -0.50
C ALA A 20 -3.97 8.17 -1.18
N THR A 21 -3.94 9.30 -1.88
CA THR A 21 -2.75 9.78 -2.59
C THR A 21 -2.35 11.14 -2.03
N TYR A 22 -1.05 11.32 -1.77
CA TYR A 22 -0.50 12.56 -1.23
C TYR A 22 0.65 13.02 -2.12
N GLY A 23 0.55 14.26 -2.59
CA GLY A 23 1.60 14.86 -3.42
C GLY A 23 1.25 14.96 -4.88
N HIS A 24 2.20 15.49 -5.67
CA HIS A 24 1.96 15.81 -7.08
C HIS A 24 3.04 15.27 -8.03
N TYR A 25 4.23 14.91 -7.51
CA TYR A 25 5.34 14.47 -8.35
C TYR A 25 6.35 13.67 -7.52
N GLY A 26 7.25 12.95 -8.19
CA GLY A 26 8.34 12.21 -7.59
C GLY A 26 8.14 10.69 -7.71
N PHE A 27 9.01 9.93 -7.05
CA PHE A 27 8.85 8.47 -7.05
C PHE A 27 7.61 8.08 -6.23
N ALA A 28 7.07 6.92 -6.55
CA ALA A 28 5.88 6.42 -5.85
C ALA A 28 6.28 5.66 -4.59
N LEU A 29 5.68 6.04 -3.46
CA LEU A 29 5.84 5.33 -2.19
C LEU A 29 4.53 4.64 -1.87
N LEU A 30 4.50 3.33 -2.05
CA LEU A 30 3.33 2.50 -1.74
C LEU A 30 3.35 2.13 -0.27
N MET A 31 2.43 2.70 0.51
CA MET A 31 2.35 2.48 1.95
C MET A 31 1.36 1.36 2.26
N ILE A 32 1.85 0.31 2.91
CA ILE A 32 1.04 -0.82 3.36
C ILE A 32 0.71 -0.61 4.85
N PRO A 33 -0.57 -0.68 5.23
CA PRO A 33 -0.97 -0.38 6.61
C PRO A 33 -0.52 -1.46 7.61
N THR A 34 -0.53 -1.10 8.90
CA THR A 34 -0.28 -2.04 9.98
C THR A 34 -1.46 -3.01 10.12
N ALA A 35 -1.32 -4.03 11.00
CA ALA A 35 -2.21 -5.19 11.02
C ALA A 35 -3.71 -4.88 11.13
N ALA A 36 -4.10 -3.91 11.92
CA ALA A 36 -5.52 -3.63 12.20
C ALA A 36 -5.95 -2.26 11.71
N SER A 37 -5.33 -1.74 10.66
CA SER A 37 -5.56 -0.38 10.25
C SER A 37 -5.99 -0.27 8.78
N ASP A 38 -6.12 0.96 8.29
CA ASP A 38 -6.70 1.26 7.00
C ASP A 38 -5.83 2.24 6.18
N TYR A 39 -6.35 2.68 5.05
CA TYR A 39 -5.64 3.55 4.10
C TYR A 39 -5.37 4.98 4.62
N LEU A 40 -5.94 5.36 5.76
CA LEU A 40 -5.70 6.67 6.38
C LEU A 40 -4.81 6.60 7.62
N GLU A 41 -4.30 5.41 7.95
CA GLU A 41 -3.47 5.21 9.15
C GLU A 41 -2.28 6.15 9.20
N TYR A 42 -1.52 6.23 8.12
CA TYR A 42 -0.29 7.00 8.08
C TYR A 42 -0.54 8.51 8.12
N GLU A 43 -1.74 8.95 7.75
CA GLU A 43 -2.20 10.31 7.94
C GLU A 43 -2.50 10.56 9.43
N ARG A 44 -3.25 9.66 10.07
CA ARG A 44 -3.63 9.79 11.49
C ARG A 44 -2.42 9.76 12.43
N CYS A 45 -1.42 8.95 12.14
CA CYS A 45 -0.21 8.85 12.97
C CYS A 45 0.84 9.92 12.62
N ARG A 46 0.51 10.85 11.74
CA ARG A 46 1.34 11.98 11.31
C ARG A 46 2.60 11.61 10.53
N LEU A 47 2.69 10.40 10.02
CA LEU A 47 3.82 10.01 9.17
C LEU A 47 3.82 10.83 7.88
N ILE A 48 2.64 11.07 7.30
CA ILE A 48 2.51 11.89 6.09
C ILE A 48 3.00 13.32 6.37
N ASP A 49 2.65 13.89 7.52
CA ASP A 49 3.13 15.22 7.90
C ASP A 49 4.64 15.24 8.07
N SER A 50 5.24 14.20 8.64
CA SER A 50 6.69 14.16 8.89
C SER A 50 7.51 14.08 7.61
N ILE A 51 6.96 13.58 6.51
CA ILE A 51 7.61 13.60 5.19
C ILE A 51 7.00 14.66 4.27
N GLY A 52 6.19 15.56 4.82
CA GLY A 52 5.46 16.57 4.07
C GLY A 52 6.35 17.49 3.26
N LYS A 53 7.55 17.81 3.76
CA LYS A 53 8.52 18.64 3.03
C LYS A 53 8.90 17.98 1.70
N SER A 54 9.26 16.69 1.73
CA SER A 54 9.63 15.94 0.53
C SER A 54 8.45 15.81 -0.44
N ILE A 55 7.23 15.63 0.09
CA ILE A 55 6.03 15.55 -0.74
C ILE A 55 5.77 16.90 -1.43
N ASN A 56 5.84 18.00 -0.67
CA ASN A 56 5.58 19.34 -1.20
C ASN A 56 6.65 19.78 -2.22
N GLU A 57 7.88 19.31 -2.05
CA GLU A 57 8.96 19.59 -3.00
C GLU A 57 8.91 18.72 -4.28
N GLY A 58 7.95 17.79 -4.37
CA GLY A 58 7.81 16.93 -5.53
C GLY A 58 8.83 15.81 -5.61
N LYS A 59 9.40 15.38 -4.49
CA LYS A 59 10.38 14.29 -4.44
C LYS A 59 9.72 12.94 -4.32
N VAL A 60 8.55 12.88 -3.66
CA VAL A 60 7.82 11.64 -3.41
C VAL A 60 6.32 11.87 -3.53
N LYS A 61 5.63 10.91 -4.11
CA LYS A 61 4.17 10.86 -4.17
C LYS A 61 3.72 9.59 -3.45
N VAL A 62 2.93 9.75 -2.40
CA VAL A 62 2.54 8.64 -1.52
C VAL A 62 1.20 8.07 -1.93
N PHE A 63 1.13 6.74 -1.98
CA PHE A 63 -0.10 5.98 -2.23
C PHE A 63 -0.33 5.06 -1.04
N SER A 64 -1.37 5.33 -0.28
CA SER A 64 -1.69 4.57 0.93
C SER A 64 -2.92 3.71 0.68
N VAL A 65 -2.77 2.40 0.79
CA VAL A 65 -3.83 1.44 0.49
C VAL A 65 -4.50 0.92 1.75
N ASN A 66 -5.70 0.37 1.57
CA ASN A 66 -6.44 -0.28 2.63
C ASN A 66 -5.90 -1.71 2.85
N SER A 67 -6.33 -2.34 3.93
CA SER A 67 -5.92 -3.68 4.34
C SER A 67 -7.12 -4.60 4.44
N ILE A 68 -6.87 -5.91 4.34
CA ILE A 68 -7.87 -6.94 4.58
C ILE A 68 -7.45 -7.86 5.74
N ASN A 69 -6.54 -7.43 6.60
CA ASN A 69 -6.02 -8.28 7.67
C ASN A 69 -7.09 -8.74 8.65
N THR A 70 -8.13 -7.93 8.88
CA THR A 70 -9.28 -8.33 9.70
C THR A 70 -10.11 -9.43 9.05
N GLU A 71 -10.00 -9.61 7.73
CA GLU A 71 -10.66 -10.66 6.95
C GLU A 71 -9.70 -11.80 6.63
N SER A 72 -8.49 -11.80 7.18
CA SER A 72 -7.45 -12.79 6.93
C SER A 72 -6.75 -13.14 8.26
N TRP A 73 -5.46 -12.77 8.41
CA TRP A 73 -4.64 -13.18 9.55
C TRP A 73 -5.25 -12.82 10.92
N MET A 74 -6.03 -11.74 11.00
CA MET A 74 -6.65 -11.28 12.24
C MET A 74 -8.08 -11.79 12.44
N ASN A 75 -8.60 -12.63 11.55
CA ASN A 75 -9.93 -13.18 11.69
C ASN A 75 -9.87 -14.47 12.54
N PRO A 76 -10.40 -14.47 13.80
CA PRO A 76 -10.32 -15.65 14.67
C PRO A 76 -11.24 -16.79 14.23
N HIS A 77 -12.19 -16.53 13.34
CA HIS A 77 -13.17 -17.53 12.88
C HIS A 77 -12.76 -18.20 11.58
N MET A 78 -11.63 -17.81 10.99
CA MET A 78 -11.15 -18.33 9.73
C MET A 78 -9.98 -19.29 9.97
N ASN A 79 -9.95 -20.42 9.25
CA ASN A 79 -8.82 -21.37 9.34
C ASN A 79 -7.58 -20.83 8.60
N GLY A 80 -6.42 -21.45 8.84
CA GLY A 80 -5.15 -20.98 8.26
C GLY A 80 -5.11 -21.02 6.75
N ARG A 81 -5.78 -22.01 6.11
CA ARG A 81 -5.85 -22.13 4.66
C ARG A 81 -6.61 -20.95 4.04
N ASP A 82 -7.78 -20.62 4.60
CA ASP A 82 -8.61 -19.54 4.10
C ASP A 82 -7.95 -18.18 4.34
N LYS A 83 -7.24 -18.01 5.46
CA LYS A 83 -6.43 -16.82 5.71
C LYS A 83 -5.36 -16.65 4.65
N GLY A 84 -4.66 -17.73 4.28
CA GLY A 84 -3.65 -17.71 3.25
C GLY A 84 -4.21 -17.37 1.88
N ILE A 85 -5.37 -17.93 1.53
CA ILE A 85 -6.07 -17.65 0.28
C ILE A 85 -6.45 -16.17 0.21
N ARG A 86 -7.04 -15.62 1.27
CA ARG A 86 -7.45 -14.23 1.31
C ARG A 86 -6.24 -13.28 1.23
N HIS A 87 -5.15 -13.64 1.90
CA HIS A 87 -3.91 -12.88 1.83
C HIS A 87 -3.33 -12.89 0.41
N GLN A 88 -3.36 -14.04 -0.28
CA GLN A 88 -2.91 -14.14 -1.67
C GLN A 88 -3.77 -13.28 -2.60
N GLN A 89 -5.07 -13.21 -2.36
CA GLN A 89 -5.95 -12.32 -3.12
C GLN A 89 -5.56 -10.85 -2.93
N PHE A 90 -5.14 -10.48 -1.74
CA PHE A 90 -4.63 -9.13 -1.48
C PHE A 90 -3.32 -8.87 -2.24
N ASN A 91 -2.42 -9.84 -2.29
CA ASN A 91 -1.19 -9.71 -3.07
C ASN A 91 -1.51 -9.50 -4.57
N GLU A 92 -2.47 -10.24 -5.10
CA GLU A 92 -2.94 -10.07 -6.47
C GLU A 92 -3.56 -8.69 -6.71
N TYR A 93 -4.32 -8.18 -5.73
CA TYR A 93 -4.86 -6.83 -5.78
C TYR A 93 -3.73 -5.80 -5.90
N ILE A 94 -2.67 -5.93 -5.09
CA ILE A 94 -1.52 -5.01 -5.17
C ILE A 94 -0.85 -5.09 -6.55
N TYR A 95 -0.51 -6.31 -7.00
CA TYR A 95 0.25 -6.47 -8.24
C TYR A 95 -0.56 -6.10 -9.50
N ASN A 96 -1.82 -6.49 -9.54
CA ASN A 96 -2.63 -6.39 -10.75
C ASN A 96 -3.54 -5.18 -10.83
N GLU A 97 -3.77 -4.50 -9.70
CA GLU A 97 -4.67 -3.34 -9.63
C GLU A 97 -3.98 -2.08 -9.12
N VAL A 98 -3.33 -2.15 -7.96
CA VAL A 98 -2.70 -0.97 -7.35
C VAL A 98 -1.50 -0.49 -8.14
N ILE A 99 -0.60 -1.39 -8.53
CA ILE A 99 0.60 -1.01 -9.29
C ILE A 99 0.24 -0.40 -10.64
N PRO A 100 -0.68 -0.97 -11.45
CA PRO A 100 -1.14 -0.29 -12.66
C PRO A 100 -1.77 1.08 -12.39
N TYR A 101 -2.55 1.20 -11.32
CA TYR A 101 -3.14 2.49 -10.91
C TYR A 101 -2.04 3.52 -10.63
N ILE A 102 -1.02 3.14 -9.85
CA ILE A 102 0.11 4.02 -9.54
C ILE A 102 0.82 4.46 -10.83
N LYS A 103 1.11 3.51 -11.71
CA LYS A 103 1.78 3.81 -12.99
C LYS A 103 0.97 4.77 -13.86
N SER A 104 -0.35 4.68 -13.81
CA SER A 104 -1.22 5.62 -14.54
C SER A 104 -1.10 7.05 -14.00
N LYS A 105 -0.70 7.21 -12.74
CA LYS A 105 -0.58 8.52 -12.07
C LYS A 105 0.83 9.10 -12.13
N VAL A 106 1.87 8.27 -12.12
CA VAL A 106 3.27 8.72 -12.05
C VAL A 106 4.07 8.39 -13.30
N GLY A 107 3.55 7.57 -14.20
CA GLY A 107 4.24 7.13 -15.41
C GLY A 107 4.84 5.73 -15.27
N PRO A 108 5.00 5.01 -16.40
CA PRO A 108 5.40 3.60 -16.38
C PRO A 108 6.84 3.36 -15.91
N ASP A 109 7.70 4.37 -16.03
CA ASP A 109 9.12 4.25 -15.69
C ASP A 109 9.48 4.82 -14.32
N THR A 110 8.51 5.40 -13.62
CA THR A 110 8.74 5.97 -12.29
C THR A 110 8.92 4.84 -11.26
N PRO A 111 9.96 4.90 -10.41
CA PRO A 111 10.19 3.88 -9.40
C PRO A 111 9.04 3.80 -8.39
N ILE A 112 8.71 2.58 -7.98
CA ILE A 112 7.72 2.31 -6.93
C ILE A 112 8.42 1.59 -5.79
N ILE A 113 8.38 2.18 -4.60
CA ILE A 113 8.98 1.62 -3.39
C ILE A 113 7.86 1.27 -2.43
N ALA A 114 7.83 0.02 -1.97
CA ALA A 114 6.88 -0.42 -0.95
C ALA A 114 7.40 -0.04 0.43
N ALA A 115 6.51 0.43 1.30
CA ALA A 115 6.88 0.84 2.64
C ALA A 115 5.79 0.49 3.63
N GLY A 116 6.15 0.31 4.88
CA GLY A 116 5.20 0.07 5.94
C GLY A 116 5.87 -0.05 7.29
N ALA A 117 5.06 0.06 8.34
CA ALA A 117 5.50 -0.09 9.72
C ALA A 117 4.94 -1.39 10.30
N SER A 118 5.68 -2.04 11.20
CA SER A 118 5.25 -3.23 11.92
C SER A 118 4.84 -4.35 10.94
N PHE A 119 3.62 -4.83 10.97
CA PHE A 119 3.10 -5.84 10.03
C PHE A 119 3.17 -5.35 8.58
N GLY A 120 2.95 -4.06 8.35
CA GLY A 120 3.10 -3.46 7.02
C GLY A 120 4.52 -3.52 6.48
N ALA A 121 5.53 -3.43 7.37
CA ALA A 121 6.93 -3.59 6.97
C ALA A 121 7.21 -5.01 6.47
N LEU A 122 6.75 -6.02 7.20
CA LEU A 122 6.89 -7.41 6.78
C LEU A 122 6.17 -7.67 5.46
N HIS A 123 4.96 -7.18 5.32
CA HIS A 123 4.17 -7.35 4.10
C HIS A 123 4.84 -6.68 2.90
N SER A 124 5.34 -5.45 3.09
CA SER A 124 6.06 -4.71 2.03
C SER A 124 7.29 -5.47 1.56
N ALA A 125 8.06 -6.03 2.49
CA ALA A 125 9.25 -6.82 2.18
C ALA A 125 8.88 -8.06 1.36
N LYS A 126 7.83 -8.78 1.77
CA LYS A 126 7.37 -9.98 1.04
C LYS A 126 6.89 -9.63 -0.37
N LEU A 127 6.16 -8.54 -0.53
CA LEU A 127 5.71 -8.09 -1.85
C LEU A 127 6.90 -7.81 -2.77
N TYR A 128 7.91 -7.10 -2.25
CA TYR A 128 9.11 -6.79 -3.03
C TYR A 128 9.89 -8.05 -3.41
N PHE A 129 10.14 -8.96 -2.46
CA PHE A 129 10.94 -10.14 -2.73
C PHE A 129 10.25 -11.13 -3.68
N ARG A 130 8.91 -11.16 -3.72
CA ARG A 130 8.18 -11.99 -4.66
C ARG A 130 8.16 -11.44 -6.09
N ARG A 131 8.09 -10.12 -6.23
CA ARG A 131 7.98 -9.46 -7.53
C ARG A 131 8.92 -8.26 -7.61
N PRO A 132 10.25 -8.49 -7.60
CA PRO A 132 11.21 -7.40 -7.73
C PRO A 132 11.19 -6.73 -9.11
N ASP A 133 10.49 -7.32 -10.07
CA ASP A 133 10.24 -6.71 -11.38
C ASP A 133 9.19 -5.60 -11.33
N LEU A 134 8.29 -5.63 -10.34
CA LEU A 134 7.21 -4.65 -10.20
C LEU A 134 7.53 -3.55 -9.18
N LEU A 135 8.34 -3.86 -8.18
CA LEU A 135 8.72 -2.94 -7.11
C LEU A 135 10.23 -2.70 -7.16
N ASN A 136 10.64 -1.47 -6.94
CA ASN A 136 12.04 -1.05 -7.06
C ASN A 136 12.79 -1.06 -5.72
N GLY A 137 12.09 -1.28 -4.63
CA GLY A 137 12.69 -1.34 -3.30
C GLY A 137 11.67 -1.44 -2.21
N VAL A 138 12.16 -1.50 -0.97
CA VAL A 138 11.32 -1.58 0.22
C VAL A 138 11.93 -0.73 1.35
N ILE A 139 11.04 -0.04 2.08
CA ILE A 139 11.41 0.66 3.30
C ILE A 139 10.61 0.03 4.43
N ALA A 140 11.30 -0.67 5.34
CA ALA A 140 10.69 -1.30 6.49
C ALA A 140 10.92 -0.42 7.73
N MET A 141 9.84 0.08 8.31
CA MET A 141 9.88 0.91 9.51
C MET A 141 9.60 0.03 10.71
N SER A 142 10.54 -0.01 11.66
CA SER A 142 10.33 -0.74 12.92
C SER A 142 9.34 0.07 13.77
N GLY A 143 8.31 -0.61 14.20
CA GLY A 143 7.29 0.00 15.03
C GLY A 143 7.35 -0.48 16.45
#